data_5bfbf2c47ce3bac5290b08436e4e33ca
#
_entry.id   5bfbf2c47ce3bac5290b08436e4e33ca
#
_cell.length_a   1.000
_cell.length_b   1.000
_cell.length_c   1.000
_cell.angle_alpha   90.00
_cell.angle_beta   90.00
_cell.angle_gamma   90.00
#
_symmetry.space_group_name_H-M   'P 1'
#
loop_
_entity.id
_entity.type
_entity.pdbx_description
1 polymer ?
#
loop_
_entity_poly.entity_id
_entity_poly.type
_entity_poly.pdbx_seq_one_letter_code
_entity_poly.pdbx_strand_id
1 'polypeptide(L)'
;MLVWRKQIVNCVKAIEELRSSIPYLAEYIVGIDAASNENSMEPWMLAPAYRTIRNRKITKPIIMNDNGDFLRIPNIGFTYHVGEEFRHIMSGFRHISEVIEHFNYKAGDRLGHAIALGVDVDQWVRENEVITIPAMEHLENLLWLWGNIVQKKLIVHLAVEQLEGQIMMCAEKIFEDCAGMTPYMLYQAYLEKFSENHENIFEEFGNREGDDQEIQN
;
A
#
# COMPACT_ATOMS: atom_id res chain seq x y z
N MET A 1 16.61 5.43 0.16
CA MET A 1 15.18 5.55 0.55
C MET A 1 14.47 6.82 0.07
N LEU A 2 15.15 7.97 -0.06
CA LEU A 2 14.52 9.24 -0.46
C LEU A 2 14.16 9.38 -1.97
N VAL A 3 14.91 8.73 -2.86
CA VAL A 3 14.74 8.92 -4.32
C VAL A 3 13.40 8.42 -4.85
N TRP A 4 12.98 7.22 -4.48
CA TRP A 4 11.70 6.66 -4.94
C TRP A 4 10.48 7.43 -4.40
N ARG A 5 10.56 7.93 -3.14
CA ARG A 5 9.49 8.76 -2.56
C ARG A 5 9.28 10.03 -3.38
N LYS A 6 10.37 10.71 -3.76
CA LYS A 6 10.30 11.90 -4.61
C LYS A 6 9.65 11.59 -5.97
N GLN A 7 9.99 10.45 -6.57
CA GLN A 7 9.37 10.02 -7.82
C GLN A 7 7.87 9.81 -7.69
N ILE A 8 7.41 9.14 -6.63
CA ILE A 8 5.98 8.93 -6.39
C ILE A 8 5.25 10.26 -6.17
N VAL A 9 5.82 11.16 -5.37
CA VAL A 9 5.26 12.52 -5.16
C VAL A 9 5.11 13.26 -6.49
N ASN A 10 6.13 13.23 -7.32
CA ASN A 10 6.11 13.90 -8.63
C ASN A 10 5.05 13.28 -9.55
N CYS A 11 4.89 11.96 -9.55
CA CYS A 11 3.80 11.29 -10.28
C CYS A 11 2.42 11.74 -9.80
N VAL A 12 2.20 11.80 -8.48
CA VAL A 12 0.93 12.28 -7.90
C VAL A 12 0.64 13.70 -8.33
N LYS A 13 1.61 14.62 -8.20
CA LYS A 13 1.47 16.02 -8.63
C LYS A 13 1.17 16.13 -10.12
N ALA A 14 1.89 15.39 -10.96
CA ALA A 14 1.66 15.39 -12.41
C ALA A 14 0.26 14.92 -12.79
N ILE A 15 -0.24 13.86 -12.16
CA ILE A 15 -1.61 13.36 -12.38
C ILE A 15 -2.63 14.43 -11.99
N GLU A 16 -2.44 15.08 -10.85
CA GLU A 16 -3.33 16.14 -10.36
C GLU A 16 -3.31 17.35 -11.30
N GLU A 17 -2.13 17.80 -11.71
CA GLU A 17 -1.97 18.92 -12.61
C GLU A 17 -2.62 18.64 -13.97
N LEU A 18 -2.35 17.49 -14.57
CA LEU A 18 -2.94 17.10 -15.85
C LEU A 18 -4.47 17.05 -15.78
N ARG A 19 -5.03 16.50 -14.70
CA ARG A 19 -6.48 16.41 -14.53
C ARG A 19 -7.15 17.73 -14.17
N SER A 20 -6.43 18.66 -13.55
CA SER A 20 -6.98 19.97 -13.14
C SER A 20 -6.81 21.06 -14.19
N SER A 21 -5.74 20.99 -14.99
CA SER A 21 -5.35 22.08 -15.91
C SER A 21 -5.76 21.84 -17.35
N ILE A 22 -5.95 20.58 -17.75
CA ILE A 22 -6.28 20.22 -19.13
C ILE A 22 -7.61 19.49 -19.17
N PRO A 23 -8.71 20.18 -19.52
CA PRO A 23 -10.07 19.63 -19.46
C PRO A 23 -10.23 18.28 -20.12
N TYR A 24 -9.71 18.12 -21.32
CA TYR A 24 -9.84 16.86 -22.08
C TYR A 24 -9.07 15.69 -21.46
N LEU A 25 -7.91 15.93 -20.86
CA LEU A 25 -7.13 14.84 -20.23
C LEU A 25 -7.82 14.29 -18.99
N ALA A 26 -8.58 15.12 -18.27
CA ALA A 26 -9.32 14.67 -17.11
C ALA A 26 -10.40 13.63 -17.44
N GLU A 27 -10.94 13.63 -18.66
CA GLU A 27 -11.89 12.62 -19.13
C GLU A 27 -11.21 11.29 -19.48
N TYR A 28 -9.94 11.32 -19.91
CA TYR A 28 -9.20 10.15 -20.35
C TYR A 28 -8.36 9.51 -19.25
N ILE A 29 -7.86 10.30 -18.30
CA ILE A 29 -7.13 9.80 -17.15
C ILE A 29 -8.15 9.38 -16.07
N VAL A 30 -8.73 8.20 -16.24
CA VAL A 30 -9.82 7.70 -15.39
C VAL A 30 -9.36 6.73 -14.30
N GLY A 31 -8.11 6.34 -14.30
CA GLY A 31 -7.55 5.43 -13.31
C GLY A 31 -6.04 5.54 -13.19
N ILE A 32 -5.52 5.01 -12.10
CA ILE A 32 -4.10 4.77 -11.88
C ILE A 32 -3.86 3.30 -11.59
N ASP A 33 -2.70 2.83 -11.99
CA ASP A 33 -2.23 1.49 -11.74
C ASP A 33 -0.79 1.53 -11.23
N ALA A 34 -0.46 0.64 -10.32
CA ALA A 34 0.92 0.35 -9.97
C ALA A 34 1.19 -1.12 -10.30
N ALA A 35 2.03 -1.29 -11.29
CA ALA A 35 2.49 -2.57 -11.79
C ALA A 35 4.02 -2.59 -11.81
N SER A 36 4.62 -3.66 -11.46
CA SER A 36 6.03 -4.02 -11.57
C SER A 36 6.27 -5.24 -10.70
N ASN A 37 7.53 -5.56 -10.40
CA ASN A 37 7.90 -6.64 -9.48
C ASN A 37 7.40 -6.35 -8.05
N GLU A 38 6.39 -7.08 -7.60
CA GLU A 38 5.75 -6.92 -6.27
C GLU A 38 6.75 -7.12 -5.12
N ASN A 39 7.75 -7.98 -5.33
CA ASN A 39 8.78 -8.24 -4.31
C ASN A 39 9.78 -7.08 -4.12
N SER A 40 9.71 -6.04 -4.96
CA SER A 40 10.61 -4.88 -4.88
C SER A 40 10.02 -3.75 -4.04
N MET A 41 8.69 -3.67 -3.89
CA MET A 41 8.01 -2.57 -3.24
C MET A 41 6.78 -3.07 -2.48
N GLU A 42 6.85 -2.96 -1.17
CA GLU A 42 5.75 -3.32 -0.27
C GLU A 42 4.56 -2.35 -0.42
N PRO A 43 3.30 -2.82 -0.26
CA PRO A 43 2.10 -1.98 -0.42
C PRO A 43 2.12 -0.71 0.43
N TRP A 44 2.63 -0.77 1.67
CA TRP A 44 2.67 0.39 2.56
C TRP A 44 3.43 1.59 1.98
N MET A 45 4.38 1.35 1.07
CA MET A 45 5.16 2.41 0.43
C MET A 45 4.31 3.26 -0.52
N LEU A 46 3.29 2.67 -1.15
CA LEU A 46 2.41 3.33 -2.12
C LEU A 46 1.05 3.75 -1.53
N ALA A 47 0.65 3.18 -0.40
CA ALA A 47 -0.62 3.49 0.25
C ALA A 47 -0.87 5.01 0.44
N PRO A 48 0.11 5.83 0.90
CA PRO A 48 -0.08 7.27 1.04
C PRO A 48 -0.38 7.97 -0.29
N ALA A 49 0.27 7.55 -1.39
CA ALA A 49 0.02 8.13 -2.72
C ALA A 49 -1.42 7.88 -3.19
N TYR A 50 -1.89 6.64 -3.07
CA TYR A 50 -3.25 6.26 -3.42
C TYR A 50 -4.29 7.01 -2.57
N ARG A 51 -4.09 7.09 -1.24
CA ARG A 51 -4.95 7.86 -0.34
C ARG A 51 -4.96 9.34 -0.70
N THR A 52 -3.79 9.93 -0.98
CA THR A 52 -3.67 11.34 -1.37
C THR A 52 -4.48 11.62 -2.63
N ILE A 53 -4.31 10.83 -3.68
CA ILE A 53 -5.07 10.99 -4.93
C ILE A 53 -6.58 10.83 -4.69
N ARG A 54 -7.00 9.90 -3.81
CA ARG A 54 -8.41 9.68 -3.49
C ARG A 54 -9.01 10.80 -2.66
N ASN A 55 -8.26 11.34 -1.71
CA ASN A 55 -8.74 12.34 -0.75
C ASN A 55 -8.65 13.76 -1.31
N ARG A 56 -7.69 14.04 -2.18
CA ARG A 56 -7.63 15.32 -2.87
C ARG A 56 -8.85 15.44 -3.78
N LYS A 57 -9.84 16.15 -3.29
CA LYS A 57 -10.97 16.58 -4.11
C LYS A 57 -10.34 17.40 -5.23
N ILE A 58 -10.43 16.90 -6.45
CA ILE A 58 -10.21 17.76 -7.61
C ILE A 58 -11.14 18.93 -7.41
N THR A 59 -10.54 20.08 -7.14
CA THR A 59 -11.26 21.28 -6.68
C THR A 59 -12.26 21.82 -7.71
N LYS A 60 -12.23 21.27 -8.93
CA LYS A 60 -13.18 21.57 -10.00
C LYS A 60 -13.72 20.27 -10.58
N PRO A 61 -14.78 19.68 -9.99
CA PRO A 61 -15.43 18.50 -10.56
C PRO A 61 -16.14 18.80 -11.87
N ILE A 62 -16.15 20.05 -12.31
CA ILE A 62 -16.82 20.55 -13.50
C ILE A 62 -15.83 21.45 -14.23
N ILE A 63 -15.38 21.03 -15.39
CA ILE A 63 -14.56 21.82 -16.30
C ILE A 63 -15.46 22.31 -17.42
N MET A 64 -15.31 23.56 -17.82
CA MET A 64 -15.99 24.12 -18.99
C MET A 64 -15.13 23.80 -20.22
N ASN A 65 -15.70 23.13 -21.21
CA ASN A 65 -15.06 22.92 -22.51
C ASN A 65 -15.03 24.20 -23.34
N ASP A 66 -14.34 24.18 -24.48
CA ASP A 66 -14.23 25.33 -25.37
C ASP A 66 -15.57 25.79 -25.95
N ASN A 67 -16.58 24.94 -25.92
CA ASN A 67 -17.95 25.24 -26.36
C ASN A 67 -18.82 25.87 -25.26
N GLY A 68 -18.30 25.99 -24.04
CA GLY A 68 -19.06 26.50 -22.89
C GLY A 68 -19.86 25.44 -22.13
N ASP A 69 -19.73 24.16 -22.48
CA ASP A 69 -20.41 23.09 -21.78
C ASP A 69 -19.66 22.65 -20.53
N PHE A 70 -20.39 22.31 -19.47
CA PHE A 70 -19.80 21.77 -18.25
C PHE A 70 -19.55 20.29 -18.40
N LEU A 71 -18.26 19.89 -18.31
CA LEU A 71 -17.84 18.49 -18.28
C LEU A 71 -17.67 18.04 -16.83
N ARG A 72 -18.33 16.95 -16.48
CA ARG A 72 -18.13 16.30 -15.18
C ARG A 72 -16.89 15.39 -15.26
N ILE A 73 -15.86 15.72 -14.52
CA ILE A 73 -14.65 14.87 -14.42
C ILE A 73 -15.03 13.58 -13.67
N PRO A 74 -14.78 12.39 -14.26
CA PRO A 74 -15.00 11.14 -13.55
C PRO A 74 -14.04 11.00 -12.37
N ASN A 75 -14.49 10.33 -11.31
CA ASN A 75 -13.61 9.96 -10.22
C ASN A 75 -12.51 9.03 -10.75
N ILE A 76 -11.31 9.18 -10.20
CA ILE A 76 -10.21 8.30 -10.55
C ILE A 76 -10.43 6.91 -9.93
N GLY A 77 -10.33 5.86 -10.73
CA GLY A 77 -10.34 4.48 -10.31
C GLY A 77 -8.94 3.99 -9.94
N PHE A 78 -8.86 2.98 -9.10
CA PHE A 78 -7.60 2.36 -8.70
C PHE A 78 -7.47 0.95 -9.26
N THR A 79 -6.27 0.63 -9.71
CA THR A 79 -5.78 -0.73 -9.92
C THR A 79 -4.43 -0.85 -9.23
N TYR A 80 -4.16 -2.00 -8.65
CA TYR A 80 -2.87 -2.32 -8.06
C TYR A 80 -2.57 -3.78 -8.32
N HIS A 81 -1.41 -4.07 -8.92
CA HIS A 81 -0.95 -5.44 -9.13
C HIS A 81 -0.46 -6.01 -7.81
N VAL A 82 -1.10 -7.08 -7.36
CA VAL A 82 -0.85 -7.66 -6.04
C VAL A 82 -1.26 -9.13 -5.98
N GLY A 83 -0.46 -9.93 -5.28
CA GLY A 83 -0.73 -11.35 -5.10
C GLY A 83 -0.45 -12.19 -6.33
N GLU A 84 0.37 -11.70 -7.27
CA GLU A 84 0.87 -12.43 -8.42
C GLU A 84 2.27 -12.99 -8.15
N GLU A 85 3.20 -12.13 -7.69
CA GLU A 85 4.57 -12.48 -7.39
C GLU A 85 4.80 -12.51 -5.88
N PHE A 86 4.65 -13.65 -5.25
CA PHE A 86 4.89 -13.81 -3.81
C PHE A 86 5.91 -14.92 -3.52
N ARG A 87 6.79 -14.71 -2.54
CA ARG A 87 7.74 -15.73 -2.06
C ARG A 87 7.06 -16.76 -1.17
N HIS A 88 6.05 -16.33 -0.45
CA HIS A 88 5.24 -17.18 0.42
C HIS A 88 3.77 -16.83 0.18
N ILE A 89 2.89 -17.84 0.11
CA ILE A 89 1.46 -17.62 -0.15
C ILE A 89 0.82 -16.66 0.86
N MET A 90 1.29 -16.69 2.12
CA MET A 90 0.83 -15.75 3.14
C MET A 90 1.18 -14.30 2.81
N SER A 91 2.34 -14.05 2.18
CA SER A 91 2.71 -12.72 1.70
C SER A 91 1.73 -12.23 0.62
N GLY A 92 1.33 -13.12 -0.28
CA GLY A 92 0.30 -12.81 -1.29
C GLY A 92 -1.03 -12.40 -0.66
N PHE A 93 -1.51 -13.17 0.32
CA PHE A 93 -2.75 -12.84 1.06
C PHE A 93 -2.62 -11.54 1.84
N ARG A 94 -1.50 -11.33 2.55
CA ARG A 94 -1.23 -10.14 3.33
C ARG A 94 -1.24 -8.89 2.43
N HIS A 95 -0.50 -8.90 1.34
CA HIS A 95 -0.42 -7.76 0.43
C HIS A 95 -1.78 -7.41 -0.18
N ILE A 96 -2.59 -8.40 -0.57
CA ILE A 96 -3.95 -8.17 -1.06
C ILE A 96 -4.80 -7.49 0.03
N SER A 97 -4.76 -8.00 1.27
CA SER A 97 -5.47 -7.42 2.41
C SER A 97 -5.02 -5.98 2.69
N GLU A 98 -3.71 -5.73 2.70
CA GLU A 98 -3.11 -4.42 2.91
C GLU A 98 -3.57 -3.39 1.86
N VAL A 99 -3.63 -3.77 0.59
CA VAL A 99 -4.12 -2.90 -0.48
C VAL A 99 -5.58 -2.54 -0.25
N ILE A 100 -6.44 -3.52 0.02
CA ILE A 100 -7.87 -3.28 0.25
C ILE A 100 -8.09 -2.38 1.47
N GLU A 101 -7.37 -2.63 2.56
CA GLU A 101 -7.58 -1.96 3.84
C GLU A 101 -6.96 -0.56 3.90
N HIS A 102 -5.81 -0.36 3.27
CA HIS A 102 -4.99 0.84 3.49
C HIS A 102 -4.91 1.80 2.30
N PHE A 103 -5.39 1.44 1.11
CA PHE A 103 -5.35 2.32 -0.07
C PHE A 103 -6.63 3.14 -0.27
N ASN A 104 -7.57 3.08 0.67
CA ASN A 104 -8.89 3.69 0.52
C ASN A 104 -9.65 3.17 -0.72
N TYR A 105 -9.57 1.85 -0.95
CA TYR A 105 -10.25 1.15 -2.04
C TYR A 105 -11.76 1.28 -1.90
N LYS A 106 -12.45 1.39 -3.04
CA LYS A 106 -13.92 1.52 -3.12
C LYS A 106 -14.47 0.56 -4.15
N ALA A 107 -15.78 0.37 -4.12
CA ALA A 107 -16.46 -0.39 -5.15
C ALA A 107 -16.14 0.18 -6.54
N GLY A 108 -15.68 -0.69 -7.43
CA GLY A 108 -15.22 -0.34 -8.78
C GLY A 108 -13.69 -0.27 -8.93
N ASP A 109 -12.93 -0.20 -7.83
CA ASP A 109 -11.47 -0.38 -7.87
C ASP A 109 -11.13 -1.86 -8.12
N ARG A 110 -9.94 -2.12 -8.65
CA ARG A 110 -9.54 -3.46 -9.12
C ARG A 110 -8.21 -3.88 -8.51
N LEU A 111 -8.10 -5.16 -8.23
CA LEU A 111 -6.82 -5.83 -7.95
C LEU A 111 -6.30 -6.44 -9.25
N GLY A 112 -5.08 -6.13 -9.61
CA GLY A 112 -4.40 -6.79 -10.72
C GLY A 112 -4.01 -8.21 -10.28
N HIS A 113 -4.30 -9.19 -11.11
CA HIS A 113 -4.04 -10.62 -10.95
C HIS A 113 -4.65 -11.26 -9.69
N ALA A 114 -4.21 -10.91 -8.48
CA ALA A 114 -4.64 -11.49 -7.20
C ALA A 114 -4.59 -13.04 -7.19
N ILE A 115 -3.59 -13.62 -7.87
CA ILE A 115 -3.46 -15.07 -8.11
C ILE A 115 -3.45 -15.86 -6.80
N ALA A 116 -2.86 -15.29 -5.75
CA ALA A 116 -2.80 -15.93 -4.43
C ALA A 116 -4.18 -16.39 -3.93
N LEU A 117 -5.27 -15.66 -4.26
CA LEU A 117 -6.63 -16.04 -3.86
C LEU A 117 -7.17 -17.28 -4.58
N GLY A 118 -6.60 -17.65 -5.71
CA GLY A 118 -7.01 -18.80 -6.51
C GLY A 118 -6.11 -20.04 -6.35
N VAL A 119 -5.05 -19.95 -5.54
CA VAL A 119 -4.10 -21.05 -5.33
C VAL A 119 -4.71 -22.10 -4.41
N ASP A 120 -4.59 -23.37 -4.79
CA ASP A 120 -4.83 -24.49 -3.86
C ASP A 120 -3.71 -24.51 -2.80
N VAL A 121 -4.05 -24.11 -1.59
CA VAL A 121 -3.08 -23.94 -0.49
C VAL A 121 -2.41 -25.26 -0.14
N ASP A 122 -3.17 -26.36 -0.11
CA ASP A 122 -2.62 -27.69 0.24
C ASP A 122 -1.64 -28.18 -0.83
N GLN A 123 -1.95 -27.93 -2.09
CA GLN A 123 -1.02 -28.24 -3.20
C GLN A 123 0.20 -27.36 -3.11
N TRP A 124 0.04 -26.05 -2.91
CA TRP A 124 1.14 -25.10 -2.80
C TRP A 124 2.12 -25.47 -1.68
N VAL A 125 1.59 -25.85 -0.51
CA VAL A 125 2.42 -26.29 0.64
C VAL A 125 3.22 -27.55 0.30
N ARG A 126 2.60 -28.53 -0.38
CA ARG A 126 3.30 -29.76 -0.81
C ARG A 126 4.43 -29.48 -1.82
N GLU A 127 4.23 -28.51 -2.70
CA GLU A 127 5.20 -28.14 -3.74
C GLU A 127 6.30 -27.22 -3.22
N ASN A 128 6.06 -26.54 -2.09
CA ASN A 128 6.94 -25.53 -1.49
C ASN A 128 7.26 -25.86 -0.03
N GLU A 129 7.75 -27.07 0.23
CA GLU A 129 8.08 -27.54 1.60
C GLU A 129 9.16 -26.69 2.29
N VAL A 130 10.07 -26.12 1.52
CA VAL A 130 11.14 -25.23 2.03
C VAL A 130 11.15 -23.94 1.23
N ILE A 131 10.98 -22.83 1.93
CA ILE A 131 10.95 -21.50 1.33
C ILE A 131 11.95 -20.61 2.04
N THR A 132 12.62 -19.76 1.26
CA THR A 132 13.49 -18.71 1.79
C THR A 132 12.84 -17.36 1.58
N ILE A 133 12.54 -16.64 2.66
CA ILE A 133 11.99 -15.29 2.66
C ILE A 133 12.77 -14.39 3.61
N PRO A 134 12.79 -13.06 3.38
CA PRO A 134 13.36 -12.12 4.32
C PRO A 134 12.71 -12.26 5.71
N ALA A 135 13.51 -12.18 6.77
CA ALA A 135 13.01 -12.34 8.14
C ALA A 135 11.93 -11.30 8.49
N MET A 136 12.08 -10.07 8.01
CA MET A 136 11.06 -9.02 8.20
C MET A 136 9.74 -9.36 7.49
N GLU A 137 9.79 -9.86 6.26
CA GLU A 137 8.60 -10.31 5.52
C GLU A 137 7.89 -11.45 6.27
N HIS A 138 8.68 -12.39 6.84
CA HIS A 138 8.12 -13.46 7.66
C HIS A 138 7.45 -12.92 8.93
N LEU A 139 8.10 -12.01 9.64
CA LEU A 139 7.52 -11.37 10.82
C LEU A 139 6.20 -10.66 10.49
N GLU A 140 6.15 -9.91 9.41
CA GLU A 140 4.94 -9.21 8.99
C GLU A 140 3.81 -10.16 8.60
N ASN A 141 4.12 -11.28 7.97
CA ASN A 141 3.13 -12.33 7.69
C ASN A 141 2.53 -12.90 8.98
N LEU A 142 3.35 -13.15 10.00
CA LEU A 142 2.90 -13.62 11.31
C LEU A 142 2.06 -12.56 12.03
N LEU A 143 2.47 -11.30 12.00
CA LEU A 143 1.74 -10.18 12.61
C LEU A 143 0.39 -9.94 11.93
N TRP A 144 0.34 -9.97 10.61
CA TRP A 144 -0.91 -9.88 9.86
C TRP A 144 -1.88 -11.01 10.23
N LEU A 145 -1.38 -12.25 10.30
CA LEU A 145 -2.18 -13.40 10.72
C LEU A 145 -2.69 -13.24 12.16
N TRP A 146 -1.82 -12.85 13.08
CA TRP A 146 -2.17 -12.58 14.47
C TRP A 146 -3.24 -11.50 14.59
N GLY A 147 -3.10 -10.40 13.86
CA GLY A 147 -4.09 -9.33 13.82
C GLY A 147 -5.46 -9.78 13.34
N ASN A 148 -5.50 -10.61 12.30
CA ASN A 148 -6.78 -11.17 11.81
C ASN A 148 -7.43 -12.10 12.82
N ILE A 149 -6.66 -12.93 13.52
CA ILE A 149 -7.18 -13.89 14.52
C ILE A 149 -7.60 -13.14 15.79
N VAL A 150 -6.72 -12.33 16.36
CA VAL A 150 -6.91 -11.76 17.71
C VAL A 150 -7.74 -10.48 17.66
N GLN A 151 -7.42 -9.56 16.74
CA GLN A 151 -8.09 -8.26 16.67
C GLN A 151 -9.37 -8.29 15.85
N LYS A 152 -9.37 -8.96 14.70
CA LYS A 152 -10.54 -9.09 13.83
C LYS A 152 -11.39 -10.33 14.16
N LYS A 153 -10.98 -11.13 15.16
CA LYS A 153 -11.70 -12.30 15.66
C LYS A 153 -12.00 -13.36 14.59
N LEU A 154 -11.06 -13.56 13.68
CA LEU A 154 -11.17 -14.64 12.73
C LEU A 154 -11.12 -15.98 13.47
N ILE A 155 -12.12 -16.81 13.27
CA ILE A 155 -12.22 -18.12 13.93
C ILE A 155 -11.33 -19.11 13.17
N VAL A 156 -10.26 -19.55 13.81
CA VAL A 156 -9.34 -20.56 13.28
C VAL A 156 -8.97 -21.55 14.37
N HIS A 157 -8.66 -22.78 13.99
CA HIS A 157 -8.15 -23.82 14.91
C HIS A 157 -6.62 -23.70 15.05
N LEU A 158 -6.12 -22.52 15.42
CA LEU A 158 -4.71 -22.26 15.65
C LEU A 158 -4.48 -21.87 17.11
N ALA A 159 -3.47 -22.44 17.73
CA ALA A 159 -3.05 -22.04 19.07
C ALA A 159 -2.39 -20.65 19.00
N VAL A 160 -3.06 -19.64 19.54
CA VAL A 160 -2.58 -18.24 19.53
C VAL A 160 -1.23 -18.14 20.23
N GLU A 161 -1.01 -18.88 21.34
CA GLU A 161 0.25 -18.89 22.07
C GLU A 161 1.43 -19.40 21.21
N GLN A 162 1.19 -20.37 20.32
CA GLN A 162 2.23 -20.83 19.40
C GLN A 162 2.58 -19.77 18.36
N LEU A 163 1.58 -19.06 17.83
CA LEU A 163 1.79 -17.97 16.91
C LEU A 163 2.56 -16.81 17.57
N GLU A 164 2.17 -16.44 18.79
CA GLU A 164 2.88 -15.42 19.57
C GLU A 164 4.33 -15.81 19.85
N GLY A 165 4.58 -17.08 20.19
CA GLY A 165 5.94 -17.61 20.33
C GLY A 165 6.74 -17.48 19.04
N GLN A 166 6.17 -17.80 17.89
CA GLN A 166 6.84 -17.65 16.59
C GLN A 166 7.13 -16.18 16.25
N ILE A 167 6.20 -15.26 16.56
CA ILE A 167 6.42 -13.82 16.38
C ILE A 167 7.65 -13.37 17.18
N MET A 168 7.72 -13.73 18.46
CA MET A 168 8.83 -13.32 19.31
C MET A 168 10.16 -13.94 18.87
N MET A 169 10.18 -15.23 18.53
CA MET A 169 11.37 -15.87 17.97
C MET A 169 11.85 -15.23 16.66
N CYS A 170 10.93 -14.74 15.83
CA CYS A 170 11.27 -14.04 14.60
C CYS A 170 11.81 -12.64 14.91
N ALA A 171 11.18 -11.91 15.83
CA ALA A 171 11.61 -10.59 16.27
C ALA A 171 13.04 -10.61 16.85
N GLU A 172 13.39 -11.60 17.67
CA GLU A 172 14.74 -11.79 18.24
C GLU A 172 15.84 -11.98 17.19
N LYS A 173 15.48 -12.44 16.00
CA LYS A 173 16.43 -12.55 14.86
C LYS A 173 16.65 -11.24 14.13
N ILE A 174 15.76 -10.28 14.29
CA ILE A 174 15.72 -9.02 13.53
C ILE A 174 16.21 -7.85 14.39
N PHE A 175 15.79 -7.81 15.65
CA PHE A 175 16.05 -6.71 16.55
C PHE A 175 17.12 -7.10 17.59
N GLU A 176 18.04 -6.19 17.87
CA GLU A 176 19.13 -6.42 18.84
C GLU A 176 18.61 -6.52 20.29
N ASP A 177 17.52 -5.80 20.61
CA ASP A 177 16.88 -5.82 21.94
C ASP A 177 15.37 -5.99 21.78
N CYS A 178 14.86 -7.09 22.30
CA CYS A 178 13.44 -7.42 22.35
C CYS A 178 12.89 -7.39 23.78
N ALA A 179 13.65 -6.92 24.77
CA ALA A 179 13.22 -6.88 26.15
C ALA A 179 11.95 -6.02 26.32
N GLY A 180 10.87 -6.64 26.82
CA GLY A 180 9.59 -5.96 27.02
C GLY A 180 8.73 -5.82 25.76
N MET A 181 9.18 -6.26 24.59
CA MET A 181 8.33 -6.32 23.39
C MET A 181 7.25 -7.38 23.54
N THR A 182 6.10 -7.10 22.97
CA THR A 182 4.98 -8.04 22.90
C THR A 182 4.46 -8.15 21.47
N PRO A 183 3.80 -9.26 21.09
CA PRO A 183 3.16 -9.40 19.79
C PRO A 183 2.21 -8.24 19.46
N TYR A 184 1.49 -7.73 20.45
CA TYR A 184 0.62 -6.57 20.28
C TYR A 184 1.40 -5.29 19.91
N MET A 185 2.51 -5.01 20.58
CA MET A 185 3.36 -3.85 20.27
C MET A 185 3.95 -3.94 18.87
N LEU A 186 4.43 -5.11 18.48
CA LEU A 186 4.95 -5.36 17.13
C LEU A 186 3.84 -5.21 16.07
N TYR A 187 2.62 -5.68 16.38
CA TYR A 187 1.46 -5.49 15.49
C TYR A 187 1.08 -4.02 15.34
N GLN A 188 1.12 -3.23 16.43
CA GLN A 188 0.88 -1.78 16.34
C GLN A 188 1.94 -1.11 15.45
N ALA A 189 3.22 -1.44 15.63
CA ALA A 189 4.30 -0.91 14.80
C ALA A 189 4.14 -1.33 13.31
N TYR A 190 3.66 -2.54 13.05
CA TYR A 190 3.32 -2.98 11.69
C TYR A 190 2.19 -2.13 11.09
N LEU A 191 1.13 -1.83 11.84
CA LEU A 191 0.03 -0.99 11.37
C LEU A 191 0.46 0.47 11.15
N GLU A 192 1.38 0.98 11.96
CA GLU A 192 1.89 2.36 11.82
C GLU A 192 2.60 2.61 10.49
N LYS A 193 3.08 1.58 9.79
CA LYS A 193 3.62 1.71 8.43
C LYS A 193 2.58 2.29 7.45
N PHE A 194 1.30 2.07 7.73
CA PHE A 194 0.18 2.57 6.93
C PHE A 194 -0.47 3.83 7.51
N SER A 195 0.07 4.39 8.60
CA SER A 195 -0.52 5.54 9.28
C SER A 195 -0.50 6.81 8.41
N GLU A 196 -1.41 7.74 8.73
CA GLU A 196 -1.53 9.03 8.03
C GLU A 196 -0.28 9.92 8.15
N ASN A 197 0.57 9.68 9.15
CA ASN A 197 1.80 10.47 9.33
C ASN A 197 2.75 10.39 8.14
N HIS A 198 2.62 9.36 7.29
CA HIS A 198 3.37 9.29 6.03
C HIS A 198 2.78 10.18 4.93
N GLU A 199 1.56 10.71 5.07
CA GLU A 199 0.95 11.64 4.12
C GLU A 199 1.61 13.03 4.20
N ASN A 200 2.08 13.44 5.37
CA ASN A 200 2.81 14.71 5.55
C ASN A 200 4.10 14.77 4.71
N ILE A 201 4.64 13.63 4.32
CA ILE A 201 5.80 13.57 3.42
C ILE A 201 5.50 14.23 2.07
N PHE A 202 4.26 14.11 1.59
CA PHE A 202 3.83 14.74 0.34
C PHE A 202 3.74 16.27 0.47
N GLU A 203 3.42 16.79 1.65
CA GLU A 203 3.39 18.23 1.94
C GLU A 203 4.79 18.81 2.16
N GLU A 204 5.65 18.11 2.90
CA GLU A 204 7.02 18.56 3.17
C GLU A 204 7.88 18.69 1.91
N PHE A 205 7.75 17.75 0.97
CA PHE A 205 8.47 17.85 -0.31
C PHE A 205 7.90 18.91 -1.24
N GLY A 206 6.62 19.28 -1.08
CA GLY A 206 5.99 20.35 -1.83
C GLY A 206 6.45 21.74 -1.43
N ASN A 207 6.76 21.95 -0.16
CA ASN A 207 7.17 23.23 0.38
C ASN A 207 8.66 23.54 0.18
N ARG A 208 9.54 22.52 0.07
CA ARG A 208 10.98 22.71 -0.12
C ARG A 208 11.39 23.11 -1.53
N GLU A 209 10.58 22.84 -2.55
CA GLU A 209 10.87 23.27 -3.93
C GLU A 209 10.60 24.79 -4.14
N GLY A 210 9.85 25.44 -3.23
CA GLY A 210 9.66 26.90 -3.23
C GLY A 210 10.89 27.67 -2.74
N ASP A 211 11.68 27.08 -1.84
CA ASP A 211 12.84 27.75 -1.24
C ASP A 211 14.12 27.67 -2.09
N ASP A 212 14.23 26.67 -2.97
CA ASP A 212 15.40 26.49 -3.82
C ASP A 212 15.43 27.43 -5.07
N GLN A 213 14.33 28.15 -5.37
CA GLN A 213 14.29 29.11 -6.50
C GLN A 213 14.67 30.52 -6.10
N GLU A 214 14.84 30.85 -4.83
CA GLU A 214 15.25 32.22 -4.39
C GLU A 214 16.78 32.42 -4.24
N ILE A 215 17.61 31.41 -4.55
CA ILE A 215 19.07 31.49 -4.39
C ILE A 215 19.81 31.61 -5.76
N GLN A 216 19.13 31.95 -6.84
CA GLN A 216 19.76 32.28 -8.13
C GLN A 216 19.29 33.64 -8.63
N ASN A 217 19.74 34.70 -7.94
CA ASN A 217 19.85 36.04 -8.50
C ASN A 217 21.08 36.75 -7.90
#